data_241f2966be6969e984d235f5c17c37be
#
_entry.id   241f2966be6969e984d235f5c17c37be
#
_cell.length_a   1.000
_cell.length_b   1.000
_cell.length_c   1.000
_cell.angle_alpha   90.00
_cell.angle_beta   90.00
_cell.angle_gamma   90.00
#
_symmetry.space_group_name_H-M   'P 1'
#
loop_
_entity.id
_entity.type
_entity.pdbx_description
1 polymer ?
#
loop_
_entity_poly.entity_id
_entity_poly.type
_entity_poly.pdbx_seq_one_letter_code
_entity_poly.pdbx_strand_id
1 'polypeptide(L)'
;MTEQTKIIQLQDTLNRYLLYFPRSKSTVVDVHSFIGEETLSKPYRYTIRFSSADDNIPAGAALNQIAQFYLRAPNPNTRWQNEAAWLPVRQINGVITQFTRLKSSSDEALYECVLEHELALLDKNYRSAVYTDVTVPEVVTQLMKNSGYFKGYNIDFDKLSYTYPRREMIIQWKETDLQFIRRLLAEIGIWFRFENHHKVQTETVVIFADSDSRYIYRDKKLPYVRYPK
;
A
#
# COMPACT_ATOMS: atom_id res chain seq x y z
N MET A 1 4.21 -19.82 16.84
CA MET A 1 4.89 -19.69 15.55
C MET A 1 5.19 -18.22 15.32
N THR A 2 6.45 -17.84 15.26
CA THR A 2 6.86 -16.45 15.02
C THR A 2 6.51 -16.03 13.59
N GLU A 3 6.29 -14.74 13.36
CA GLU A 3 5.98 -14.17 12.03
C GLU A 3 7.07 -14.53 10.99
N GLN A 4 8.33 -14.60 11.41
CA GLN A 4 9.45 -15.13 10.61
C GLN A 4 9.24 -16.58 10.15
N THR A 5 8.71 -17.45 11.00
CA THR A 5 8.45 -18.87 10.64
C THR A 5 7.34 -18.97 9.61
N LYS A 6 6.33 -18.09 9.66
CA LYS A 6 5.27 -18.02 8.64
C LYS A 6 5.80 -17.51 7.29
N ILE A 7 6.68 -16.51 7.30
CA ILE A 7 7.32 -16.01 6.08
C ILE A 7 8.21 -17.07 5.44
N ILE A 8 8.92 -17.87 6.24
CA ILE A 8 9.75 -18.97 5.76
C ILE A 8 8.88 -20.07 5.11
N GLN A 9 7.75 -20.44 5.71
CA GLN A 9 6.81 -21.39 5.10
C GLN A 9 6.19 -20.88 3.78
N LEU A 10 6.02 -19.56 3.66
CA LEU A 10 5.57 -18.92 2.42
C LEU A 10 6.67 -18.88 1.35
N GLN A 11 7.94 -19.05 1.71
CA GLN A 11 9.07 -19.16 0.77
C GLN A 11 9.06 -20.45 -0.02
N ASP A 12 8.46 -21.53 0.49
CA ASP A 12 8.41 -22.83 -0.16
C ASP A 12 7.34 -22.94 -1.26
N THR A 13 6.52 -21.91 -1.46
CA THR A 13 5.54 -21.92 -2.54
C THR A 13 6.22 -21.62 -3.88
N LEU A 14 5.92 -22.39 -4.92
CA LEU A 14 6.43 -22.20 -6.29
C LEU A 14 5.82 -20.96 -6.98
N ASN A 15 4.92 -20.26 -6.31
CA ASN A 15 4.17 -19.16 -6.88
C ASN A 15 5.01 -17.88 -6.98
N ARG A 16 5.04 -17.26 -8.17
CA ARG A 16 5.75 -16.01 -8.45
C ARG A 16 5.18 -14.81 -7.67
N TYR A 17 3.89 -14.84 -7.37
CA TYR A 17 3.17 -13.80 -6.66
C TYR A 17 2.61 -14.37 -5.37
N LEU A 18 2.71 -13.62 -4.28
CA LEU A 18 2.23 -14.06 -2.99
C LEU A 18 1.36 -12.97 -2.38
N LEU A 19 0.11 -13.30 -2.08
CA LEU A 19 -0.78 -12.46 -1.29
C LEU A 19 -0.93 -13.07 0.11
N TYR A 20 -0.57 -12.30 1.12
CA TYR A 20 -0.55 -12.74 2.50
C TYR A 20 -1.42 -11.85 3.38
N PHE A 21 -2.23 -12.48 4.22
CA PHE A 21 -3.10 -11.85 5.20
C PHE A 21 -2.57 -12.14 6.61
N PRO A 22 -1.85 -11.21 7.27
CA PRO A 22 -1.17 -11.47 8.55
C PRO A 22 -2.09 -11.90 9.68
N ARG A 23 -3.36 -11.47 9.64
CA ARG A 23 -4.38 -11.78 10.66
C ARG A 23 -5.28 -12.96 10.32
N SER A 24 -5.19 -13.50 9.14
CA SER A 24 -5.98 -14.69 8.75
C SER A 24 -5.28 -15.97 9.20
N LYS A 25 -6.05 -16.90 9.77
CA LYS A 25 -5.49 -18.15 10.33
C LYS A 25 -5.03 -19.16 9.28
N SER A 26 -5.47 -19.06 8.02
CA SER A 26 -5.11 -20.08 7.04
C SER A 26 -5.58 -19.76 5.62
N THR A 27 -5.03 -18.86 4.89
CA THR A 27 -5.42 -18.90 3.48
C THR A 27 -4.17 -18.83 2.63
N VAL A 28 -3.69 -20.01 2.23
CA VAL A 28 -2.83 -20.11 1.06
C VAL A 28 -3.71 -19.76 -0.12
N VAL A 29 -3.44 -18.65 -0.75
CA VAL A 29 -4.14 -18.19 -1.95
C VAL A 29 -3.20 -18.28 -3.13
N ASP A 30 -3.72 -18.72 -4.27
CA ASP A 30 -2.97 -18.77 -5.52
C ASP A 30 -3.30 -17.55 -6.37
N VAL A 31 -2.31 -16.66 -6.55
CA VAL A 31 -2.48 -15.42 -7.31
C VAL A 31 -2.34 -15.68 -8.80
N HIS A 32 -3.41 -15.46 -9.55
CA HIS A 32 -3.44 -15.63 -11.01
C HIS A 32 -2.95 -14.39 -11.76
N SER A 33 -3.42 -13.22 -11.37
CA SER A 33 -3.10 -11.96 -12.04
C SER A 33 -3.27 -10.77 -11.12
N PHE A 34 -2.62 -9.67 -11.48
CA PHE A 34 -2.85 -8.39 -10.84
C PHE A 34 -2.67 -7.22 -11.82
N ILE A 35 -3.29 -6.10 -11.50
CA ILE A 35 -3.06 -4.80 -12.11
C ILE A 35 -2.69 -3.85 -10.98
N GLY A 36 -1.53 -3.19 -11.08
CA GLY A 36 -1.05 -2.20 -10.11
C GLY A 36 -0.94 -0.82 -10.71
N GLU A 37 -1.46 0.17 -10.01
CA GLU A 37 -1.36 1.58 -10.35
C GLU A 37 -0.66 2.33 -9.22
N GLU A 38 0.43 3.01 -9.55
CA GLU A 38 1.19 3.85 -8.63
C GLU A 38 1.43 5.22 -9.25
N THR A 39 1.04 6.24 -8.53
CA THR A 39 1.20 7.63 -8.97
C THR A 39 1.69 8.47 -7.81
N LEU A 40 2.61 9.38 -8.07
CA LEU A 40 3.07 10.36 -7.08
C LEU A 40 1.87 11.14 -6.52
N SER A 41 1.85 11.37 -5.22
CA SER A 41 0.78 12.09 -4.51
C SER A 41 -0.62 11.46 -4.63
N LYS A 42 -0.66 10.12 -4.82
CA LYS A 42 -1.90 9.33 -4.75
C LYS A 42 -1.64 8.01 -4.03
N PRO A 43 -2.61 7.48 -3.28
CA PRO A 43 -2.56 6.10 -2.82
C PRO A 43 -2.40 5.15 -4.02
N TYR A 44 -1.50 4.16 -3.88
CA TYR A 44 -1.42 3.10 -4.87
C TYR A 44 -2.62 2.17 -4.76
N ARG A 45 -2.94 1.47 -5.86
CA ARG A 45 -4.05 0.54 -5.98
C ARG A 45 -3.62 -0.70 -6.74
N TYR A 46 -3.86 -1.87 -6.17
CA TYR A 46 -3.60 -3.16 -6.79
C TYR A 46 -4.89 -3.98 -6.82
N THR A 47 -5.38 -4.29 -8.01
CA THR A 47 -6.49 -5.24 -8.20
C THR A 47 -5.87 -6.62 -8.42
N ILE A 48 -6.14 -7.55 -7.51
CA ILE A 48 -5.50 -8.87 -7.45
C ILE A 48 -6.57 -9.95 -7.59
N ARG A 49 -6.39 -10.88 -8.53
CA ARG A 49 -7.22 -12.07 -8.70
C ARG A 49 -6.49 -13.30 -8.20
N PHE A 50 -7.17 -14.08 -7.39
CA PHE A 50 -6.60 -15.27 -6.78
C PHE A 50 -7.66 -16.36 -6.58
N SER A 51 -7.24 -17.63 -6.53
CA SER A 51 -8.08 -18.73 -6.09
C SER A 51 -7.74 -19.17 -4.65
N SER A 52 -8.71 -19.77 -4.02
CA SER A 52 -8.61 -20.37 -2.69
C SER A 52 -9.44 -21.63 -2.63
N ALA A 53 -8.95 -22.66 -1.91
CA ALA A 53 -9.72 -23.84 -1.56
C ALA A 53 -10.90 -23.51 -0.60
N ASP A 54 -10.85 -22.37 0.09
CA ASP A 54 -12.00 -21.85 0.83
C ASP A 54 -12.96 -21.16 -0.15
N ASP A 55 -14.07 -21.83 -0.43
CA ASP A 55 -15.08 -21.39 -1.39
C ASP A 55 -16.01 -20.31 -0.83
N ASN A 56 -15.93 -20.01 0.46
CA ASN A 56 -16.81 -19.07 1.12
C ASN A 56 -16.10 -18.09 2.08
N ILE A 57 -15.04 -17.45 1.62
CA ILE A 57 -14.40 -16.37 2.39
C ILE A 57 -15.40 -15.21 2.54
N PRO A 58 -15.87 -14.91 3.76
CA PRO A 58 -16.83 -13.83 3.96
C PRO A 58 -16.15 -12.47 3.71
N ALA A 59 -16.82 -11.59 2.95
CA ALA A 59 -16.29 -10.27 2.62
C ALA A 59 -15.89 -9.45 3.87
N GLY A 60 -16.67 -9.58 4.97
CA GLY A 60 -16.37 -8.91 6.23
C GLY A 60 -15.07 -9.38 6.90
N ALA A 61 -14.60 -10.60 6.59
CA ALA A 61 -13.32 -11.11 7.09
C ALA A 61 -12.11 -10.60 6.26
N ALA A 62 -12.35 -10.18 5.02
CA ALA A 62 -11.32 -9.68 4.12
C ALA A 62 -11.24 -8.15 4.11
N LEU A 63 -12.39 -7.46 4.12
CA LEU A 63 -12.46 -5.99 4.06
C LEU A 63 -11.80 -5.33 5.28
N ASN A 64 -11.07 -4.25 5.03
CA ASN A 64 -10.29 -3.49 6.01
C ASN A 64 -9.20 -4.32 6.73
N GLN A 65 -8.86 -5.51 6.21
CA GLN A 65 -7.73 -6.28 6.71
C GLN A 65 -6.43 -5.81 6.07
N ILE A 66 -5.38 -5.79 6.88
CA ILE A 66 -4.01 -5.58 6.39
C ILE A 66 -3.65 -6.78 5.51
N ALA A 67 -3.08 -6.49 4.35
CA ALA A 67 -2.54 -7.51 3.45
C ALA A 67 -1.18 -7.07 2.92
N GLN A 68 -0.37 -8.07 2.56
CA GLN A 68 0.96 -7.89 1.99
C GLN A 68 1.01 -8.61 0.65
N PHE A 69 1.36 -7.90 -0.39
CA PHE A 69 1.52 -8.46 -1.71
C PHE A 69 3.00 -8.46 -2.11
N TYR A 70 3.53 -9.64 -2.42
CA TYR A 70 4.92 -9.84 -2.78
C TYR A 70 5.06 -10.17 -4.25
N LEU A 71 5.91 -9.40 -4.93
CA LEU A 71 6.45 -9.75 -6.24
C LEU A 71 7.78 -10.47 -6.01
N ARG A 72 7.93 -11.66 -6.59
CA ARG A 72 9.11 -12.51 -6.41
C ARG A 72 9.80 -12.75 -7.74
N ALA A 73 11.12 -12.95 -7.70
CA ALA A 73 11.93 -13.36 -8.84
C ALA A 73 12.64 -14.69 -8.54
N PRO A 74 13.00 -15.47 -9.56
CA PRO A 74 13.81 -16.67 -9.37
C PRO A 74 15.10 -16.34 -8.62
N ASN A 75 15.45 -17.18 -7.66
CA ASN A 75 16.71 -17.05 -6.95
C ASN A 75 17.86 -17.51 -7.87
N PRO A 76 18.80 -16.63 -8.24
CA PRO A 76 19.92 -17.00 -9.11
C PRO A 76 20.90 -18.00 -8.45
N ASN A 77 20.83 -18.15 -7.14
CA ASN A 77 21.75 -18.99 -6.37
C ASN A 77 21.17 -20.37 -5.98
N THR A 78 20.04 -20.79 -6.53
CA THR A 78 19.38 -22.08 -6.23
C THR A 78 20.21 -23.32 -6.61
N ARG A 79 21.49 -23.35 -6.29
CA ARG A 79 22.36 -24.53 -6.53
C ARG A 79 22.24 -25.62 -5.48
N TRP A 80 21.61 -25.34 -4.36
CA TRP A 80 21.51 -26.24 -3.20
C TRP A 80 20.05 -26.49 -2.82
N GLN A 81 19.73 -27.72 -2.45
CA GLN A 81 18.36 -28.20 -2.19
C GLN A 81 17.60 -27.48 -1.05
N ASN A 82 18.24 -26.61 -0.28
CA ASN A 82 17.66 -25.92 0.86
C ASN A 82 17.45 -24.40 0.65
N GLU A 83 17.64 -23.89 -0.57
CA GLU A 83 17.44 -22.48 -0.85
C GLU A 83 16.07 -22.22 -1.48
N ALA A 84 15.42 -21.13 -1.06
CA ALA A 84 14.13 -20.75 -1.62
C ALA A 84 14.24 -20.53 -3.13
N ALA A 85 13.37 -21.15 -3.90
CA ALA A 85 13.34 -21.03 -5.37
C ALA A 85 13.01 -19.59 -5.83
N TRP A 86 12.29 -18.83 -5.02
CA TRP A 86 11.84 -17.47 -5.30
C TRP A 86 12.21 -16.51 -4.17
N LEU A 87 12.79 -15.38 -4.52
CA LEU A 87 13.13 -14.31 -3.58
C LEU A 87 12.18 -13.11 -3.76
N PRO A 88 11.73 -12.48 -2.67
CA PRO A 88 10.93 -11.27 -2.76
C PRO A 88 11.78 -10.13 -3.32
N VAL A 89 11.35 -9.54 -4.43
CA VAL A 89 11.97 -8.35 -5.04
C VAL A 89 11.22 -7.07 -4.69
N ARG A 90 9.94 -7.20 -4.36
CA ARG A 90 9.11 -6.09 -3.93
C ARG A 90 8.01 -6.55 -3.00
N GLN A 91 7.76 -5.78 -1.97
CA GLN A 91 6.66 -5.92 -1.03
C GLN A 91 5.78 -4.68 -1.09
N ILE A 92 4.48 -4.90 -1.23
CA ILE A 92 3.44 -3.88 -1.21
C ILE A 92 2.55 -4.18 0.00
N ASN A 93 2.52 -3.27 0.97
CA ASN A 93 1.67 -3.35 2.15
C ASN A 93 0.40 -2.54 1.91
N GLY A 94 -0.70 -2.88 2.55
CA GLY A 94 -1.92 -2.07 2.48
C GLY A 94 -3.11 -2.74 3.11
N VAL A 95 -4.28 -2.18 2.84
CA VAL A 95 -5.57 -2.69 3.31
C VAL A 95 -6.43 -3.14 2.13
N ILE A 96 -7.25 -4.15 2.36
CA ILE A 96 -8.23 -4.58 1.38
C ILE A 96 -9.44 -3.64 1.43
N THR A 97 -9.64 -2.89 0.37
CA THR A 97 -10.74 -1.91 0.26
C THR A 97 -11.95 -2.44 -0.49
N GLN A 98 -11.75 -3.47 -1.34
CA GLN A 98 -12.81 -4.17 -2.06
C GLN A 98 -12.52 -5.67 -2.08
N PHE A 99 -13.57 -6.48 -1.99
CA PHE A 99 -13.46 -7.93 -2.03
C PHE A 99 -14.70 -8.52 -2.71
N THR A 100 -14.48 -9.37 -3.71
CA THR A 100 -15.56 -9.95 -4.52
C THR A 100 -15.24 -11.41 -4.85
N ARG A 101 -16.21 -12.31 -4.68
CA ARG A 101 -16.14 -13.66 -5.23
C ARG A 101 -16.63 -13.64 -6.67
N LEU A 102 -15.78 -14.04 -7.61
CA LEU A 102 -16.09 -14.03 -9.04
C LEU A 102 -16.74 -15.33 -9.50
N LYS A 103 -16.21 -16.47 -9.04
CA LYS A 103 -16.68 -17.81 -9.39
C LYS A 103 -16.47 -18.76 -8.24
N SER A 104 -17.23 -19.86 -8.21
CA SER A 104 -17.06 -20.96 -7.28
C SER A 104 -17.23 -22.27 -8.04
N SER A 105 -16.41 -23.27 -7.73
CA SER A 105 -16.50 -24.66 -8.16
C SER A 105 -16.59 -25.58 -6.94
N SER A 106 -16.57 -26.89 -7.15
CA SER A 106 -16.51 -27.87 -6.06
C SER A 106 -15.20 -27.85 -5.27
N ASP A 107 -14.12 -27.42 -5.90
CA ASP A 107 -12.76 -27.58 -5.37
C ASP A 107 -12.09 -26.25 -4.98
N GLU A 108 -12.51 -25.15 -5.60
CA GLU A 108 -11.96 -23.82 -5.34
C GLU A 108 -12.91 -22.69 -5.71
N ALA A 109 -12.66 -21.51 -5.19
CA ALA A 109 -13.32 -20.29 -5.62
C ALA A 109 -12.32 -19.25 -6.08
N LEU A 110 -12.73 -18.48 -7.11
CA LEU A 110 -11.97 -17.34 -7.66
C LEU A 110 -12.47 -16.04 -7.03
N TYR A 111 -11.54 -15.28 -6.51
CA TYR A 111 -11.77 -14.01 -5.86
C TYR A 111 -11.03 -12.88 -6.57
N GLU A 112 -11.54 -11.68 -6.39
CA GLU A 112 -10.86 -10.43 -6.72
C GLU A 112 -10.86 -9.54 -5.48
N CYS A 113 -9.70 -9.00 -5.13
CA CYS A 113 -9.58 -8.00 -4.09
C CYS A 113 -8.83 -6.77 -4.60
N VAL A 114 -9.08 -5.64 -3.95
CA VAL A 114 -8.33 -4.40 -4.16
C VAL A 114 -7.53 -4.11 -2.90
N LEU A 115 -6.22 -4.07 -3.07
CA LEU A 115 -5.25 -3.67 -2.07
C LEU A 115 -4.86 -2.21 -2.32
N GLU A 116 -5.06 -1.35 -1.33
CA GLU A 116 -4.70 0.07 -1.40
C GLU A 116 -3.89 0.47 -0.16
N HIS A 117 -3.12 1.55 -0.29
CA HIS A 117 -2.50 2.17 0.88
C HIS A 117 -3.58 2.68 1.85
N GLU A 118 -3.33 2.61 3.16
CA GLU A 118 -4.28 3.04 4.21
C GLU A 118 -4.78 4.47 4.02
N LEU A 119 -4.00 5.33 3.35
CA LEU A 119 -4.39 6.70 3.04
C LEU A 119 -5.67 6.77 2.17
N ALA A 120 -5.98 5.73 1.39
CA ALA A 120 -7.23 5.63 0.62
C ALA A 120 -8.46 5.55 1.52
N LEU A 121 -8.32 5.10 2.78
CA LEU A 121 -9.42 5.05 3.73
C LEU A 121 -9.92 6.44 4.13
N LEU A 122 -9.11 7.48 3.93
CA LEU A 122 -9.49 8.87 4.19
C LEU A 122 -10.40 9.46 3.09
N ASP A 123 -10.64 8.72 2.00
CA ASP A 123 -11.51 9.16 0.90
C ASP A 123 -12.97 8.69 1.05
N LYS A 124 -13.37 8.24 2.24
CA LYS A 124 -14.70 7.64 2.44
C LYS A 124 -15.77 8.63 2.87
N ASN A 125 -15.44 9.62 3.68
CA ASN A 125 -16.41 10.48 4.35
C ASN A 125 -16.18 11.96 4.00
N TYR A 126 -17.23 12.61 3.49
CA TYR A 126 -17.25 14.05 3.28
C TYR A 126 -17.49 14.78 4.60
N ARG A 127 -16.71 15.81 4.84
CA ARG A 127 -16.92 16.67 6.01
C ARG A 127 -16.58 18.13 5.73
N SER A 128 -16.95 19.01 6.68
CA SER A 128 -16.56 20.41 6.69
C SER A 128 -15.93 20.75 8.04
N ALA A 129 -14.81 21.43 8.01
CA ALA A 129 -14.06 21.82 9.20
C ALA A 129 -13.30 23.13 8.95
N VAL A 130 -12.98 23.84 10.03
CA VAL A 130 -12.15 25.06 10.01
C VAL A 130 -10.95 24.82 10.92
N TYR A 131 -9.77 25.16 10.42
CA TYR A 131 -8.50 25.10 11.12
C TYR A 131 -7.94 26.52 11.20
N THR A 132 -7.57 26.99 12.39
CA THR A 132 -7.10 28.35 12.62
C THR A 132 -5.69 28.35 13.16
N ASP A 133 -4.89 29.33 12.75
CA ASP A 133 -3.50 29.51 13.17
C ASP A 133 -2.64 28.25 13.03
N VAL A 134 -2.65 27.63 11.86
CA VAL A 134 -1.97 26.36 11.57
C VAL A 134 -1.19 26.40 10.28
N THR A 135 -0.14 25.58 10.18
CA THR A 135 0.54 25.28 8.92
C THR A 135 -0.13 24.13 8.18
N VAL A 136 0.07 24.02 6.87
CA VAL A 136 -0.45 22.88 6.09
C VAL A 136 0.11 21.53 6.58
N PRO A 137 1.42 21.37 6.86
CA PRO A 137 1.93 20.11 7.43
C PRO A 137 1.28 19.74 8.78
N GLU A 138 0.97 20.71 9.63
CA GLU A 138 0.27 20.47 10.91
C GLU A 138 -1.15 19.94 10.66
N VAL A 139 -1.91 20.55 9.76
CA VAL A 139 -3.27 20.08 9.39
C VAL A 139 -3.23 18.67 8.85
N VAL A 140 -2.34 18.39 7.90
CA VAL A 140 -2.19 17.06 7.30
C VAL A 140 -1.84 16.02 8.37
N THR A 141 -0.88 16.33 9.25
CA THR A 141 -0.50 15.46 10.37
C THR A 141 -1.68 15.19 11.30
N GLN A 142 -2.44 16.23 11.66
CA GLN A 142 -3.62 16.12 12.52
C GLN A 142 -4.69 15.22 11.90
N LEU A 143 -5.00 15.42 10.60
CA LEU A 143 -5.98 14.61 9.87
C LEU A 143 -5.59 13.14 9.85
N MET A 144 -4.34 12.84 9.50
CA MET A 144 -3.84 11.48 9.43
C MET A 144 -3.87 10.80 10.80
N LYS A 145 -3.39 11.46 11.87
CA LYS A 145 -3.42 10.91 13.23
C LYS A 145 -4.84 10.70 13.75
N ASN A 146 -5.73 11.67 13.53
CA ASN A 146 -7.11 11.60 14.01
C ASN A 146 -7.93 10.51 13.31
N SER A 147 -7.52 10.08 12.13
CA SER A 147 -8.15 8.96 11.43
C SER A 147 -8.01 7.62 12.17
N GLY A 148 -7.03 7.50 13.07
CA GLY A 148 -6.69 6.26 13.77
C GLY A 148 -5.89 5.25 12.95
N TYR A 149 -5.66 5.49 11.66
CA TYR A 149 -4.88 4.59 10.80
C TYR A 149 -3.38 4.86 10.85
N PHE A 150 -2.96 6.09 11.21
CA PHE A 150 -1.57 6.52 11.19
C PHE A 150 -1.07 6.86 12.58
N LYS A 151 0.13 6.40 12.87
CA LYS A 151 0.91 6.79 14.03
C LYS A 151 1.93 7.86 13.62
N GLY A 152 2.53 8.54 14.60
CA GLY A 152 3.50 9.60 14.30
C GLY A 152 4.66 9.18 13.40
N TYR A 153 5.13 7.94 13.54
CA TYR A 153 6.24 7.40 12.75
C TYR A 153 5.85 6.95 11.32
N ASN A 154 4.56 6.93 10.99
CA ASN A 154 4.08 6.68 9.64
C ASN A 154 4.01 7.96 8.77
N ILE A 155 4.34 9.14 9.35
CA ILE A 155 4.21 10.45 8.73
C ILE A 155 5.59 11.13 8.78
N ASP A 156 6.23 11.31 7.63
CA ASP A 156 7.58 11.88 7.55
C ASP A 156 7.59 13.17 6.71
N PHE A 157 7.77 14.30 7.39
CA PHE A 157 7.97 15.62 6.80
C PHE A 157 9.44 16.09 6.83
N ASP A 158 10.40 15.25 7.25
CA ASP A 158 11.81 15.61 7.39
C ASP A 158 12.49 15.89 6.04
N LYS A 159 11.83 15.59 4.94
CA LYS A 159 12.34 15.83 3.57
C LYS A 159 11.92 17.19 2.99
N LEU A 160 11.22 18.01 3.78
CA LEU A 160 10.91 19.37 3.35
C LEU A 160 12.15 20.24 3.35
N SER A 161 12.30 21.04 2.29
CA SER A 161 13.40 22.00 2.11
C SER A 161 13.02 23.40 2.55
N TYR A 162 11.69 23.68 2.63
CA TYR A 162 11.16 25.01 2.99
C TYR A 162 10.37 24.95 4.29
N THR A 163 10.28 26.13 4.93
CA THR A 163 9.39 26.36 6.07
C THR A 163 8.09 26.98 5.57
N TYR A 164 6.96 26.42 5.98
CA TYR A 164 5.64 26.86 5.56
C TYR A 164 5.02 27.78 6.62
N PRO A 165 4.49 28.96 6.21
CA PRO A 165 3.91 29.90 7.16
C PRO A 165 2.60 29.35 7.73
N ARG A 166 2.30 29.81 8.95
CA ARG A 166 0.97 29.62 9.54
C ARG A 166 -0.06 30.42 8.77
N ARG A 167 -1.22 29.86 8.55
CA ARG A 167 -2.38 30.52 7.93
C ARG A 167 -3.40 30.85 9.02
N GLU A 168 -3.96 32.05 8.95
CA GLU A 168 -5.03 32.46 9.88
C GLU A 168 -6.20 31.47 9.86
N MET A 169 -6.55 31.00 8.65
CA MET A 169 -7.65 30.06 8.48
C MET A 169 -7.43 29.14 7.28
N ILE A 170 -7.72 27.86 7.46
CA ILE A 170 -7.81 26.84 6.41
C ILE A 170 -9.17 26.17 6.52
N ILE A 171 -9.92 26.11 5.42
CA ILE A 171 -11.28 25.56 5.40
C ILE A 171 -11.29 24.26 4.59
N GLN A 172 -11.84 23.21 5.20
CA GLN A 172 -12.32 22.01 4.52
C GLN A 172 -13.81 22.18 4.29
N TRP A 173 -14.28 22.09 3.03
CA TRP A 173 -15.69 22.28 2.71
C TRP A 173 -16.24 21.19 1.82
N LYS A 174 -17.07 20.30 2.39
CA LYS A 174 -17.74 19.21 1.69
C LYS A 174 -16.78 18.38 0.81
N GLU A 175 -15.61 18.11 1.34
CA GLU A 175 -14.60 17.26 0.70
C GLU A 175 -14.14 16.15 1.65
N THR A 176 -13.61 15.05 1.12
CA THR A 176 -13.04 14.00 1.95
C THR A 176 -11.70 14.45 2.54
N ASP A 177 -11.23 13.79 3.61
CA ASP A 177 -9.92 14.12 4.19
C ASP A 177 -8.79 13.91 3.18
N LEU A 178 -8.87 12.88 2.34
CA LEU A 178 -7.87 12.65 1.30
C LEU A 178 -7.89 13.75 0.23
N GLN A 179 -9.07 14.17 -0.23
CA GLN A 179 -9.21 15.27 -1.18
C GLN A 179 -8.63 16.55 -0.62
N PHE A 180 -8.97 16.85 0.64
CA PHE A 180 -8.49 18.03 1.37
C PHE A 180 -6.96 18.02 1.53
N ILE A 181 -6.37 16.91 2.02
CA ILE A 181 -4.93 16.73 2.14
C ILE A 181 -4.24 16.97 0.80
N ARG A 182 -4.71 16.34 -0.27
CA ARG A 182 -4.11 16.46 -1.59
C ARG A 182 -4.21 17.88 -2.15
N ARG A 183 -5.33 18.57 -1.92
CA ARG A 183 -5.52 19.96 -2.34
C ARG A 183 -4.54 20.87 -1.61
N LEU A 184 -4.45 20.78 -0.30
CA LEU A 184 -3.55 21.61 0.51
C LEU A 184 -2.07 21.42 0.13
N LEU A 185 -1.66 20.16 -0.05
CA LEU A 185 -0.29 19.84 -0.45
C LEU A 185 0.03 20.36 -1.84
N ALA A 186 -0.91 20.25 -2.78
CA ALA A 186 -0.74 20.77 -4.14
C ALA A 186 -0.63 22.30 -4.17
N GLU A 187 -1.39 23.02 -3.32
CA GLU A 187 -1.31 24.49 -3.19
C GLU A 187 0.09 25.00 -2.81
N ILE A 188 0.86 24.21 -2.08
CA ILE A 188 2.18 24.61 -1.58
C ILE A 188 3.34 23.81 -2.20
N GLY A 189 3.04 22.97 -3.21
CA GLY A 189 4.04 22.23 -3.96
C GLY A 189 4.64 21.04 -3.23
N ILE A 190 4.00 20.53 -2.18
CA ILE A 190 4.43 19.31 -1.49
C ILE A 190 3.85 18.11 -2.22
N TRP A 191 4.72 17.15 -2.54
CA TRP A 191 4.34 15.83 -3.05
C TRP A 191 4.60 14.76 -1.98
N PHE A 192 4.00 13.57 -2.15
CA PHE A 192 4.25 12.45 -1.26
C PHE A 192 4.41 11.13 -2.02
N ARG A 193 5.13 10.21 -1.39
CA ARG A 193 5.31 8.82 -1.80
C ARG A 193 5.23 7.90 -0.60
N PHE A 194 5.22 6.61 -0.85
CA PHE A 194 5.15 5.58 0.18
C PHE A 194 6.43 4.75 0.20
N GLU A 195 6.91 4.45 1.40
CA GLU A 195 8.00 3.52 1.65
C GLU A 195 7.60 2.52 2.71
N ASN A 196 8.11 1.28 2.63
CA ASN A 196 7.90 0.30 3.69
C ASN A 196 8.64 0.75 4.94
N HIS A 197 8.02 0.60 6.10
CA HIS A 197 8.66 0.93 7.37
C HIS A 197 9.84 -0.01 7.63
N HIS A 198 11.00 0.53 7.97
CA HIS A 198 12.25 -0.23 8.07
C HIS A 198 12.29 -1.26 9.22
N LYS A 199 11.45 -1.10 10.26
CA LYS A 199 11.39 -2.01 11.42
C LYS A 199 10.09 -2.81 11.49
N VAL A 200 8.99 -2.28 10.95
CA VAL A 200 7.67 -2.91 11.03
C VAL A 200 7.23 -3.32 9.63
N GLN A 201 7.38 -4.60 9.33
CA GLN A 201 7.20 -5.14 7.97
C GLN A 201 5.79 -4.96 7.39
N THR A 202 4.77 -4.81 8.25
CA THR A 202 3.38 -4.64 7.83
C THR A 202 2.97 -3.18 7.64
N GLU A 203 3.83 -2.24 7.98
CA GLU A 203 3.52 -0.82 7.97
C GLU A 203 4.29 -0.07 6.88
N THR A 204 3.74 1.07 6.48
CA THR A 204 4.31 1.99 5.52
C THR A 204 4.53 3.36 6.15
N VAL A 205 5.41 4.15 5.54
CA VAL A 205 5.65 5.55 5.89
C VAL A 205 5.25 6.41 4.70
N VAL A 206 4.50 7.46 4.94
CA VAL A 206 4.20 8.49 3.95
C VAL A 206 5.30 9.56 4.04
N ILE A 207 6.12 9.65 3.01
CA ILE A 207 7.23 10.60 2.89
C ILE A 207 6.74 11.82 2.13
N PHE A 208 6.77 12.98 2.75
CA PHE A 208 6.42 14.26 2.15
C PHE A 208 7.68 15.03 1.75
N ALA A 209 7.71 15.61 0.56
CA ALA A 209 8.81 16.40 0.09
C ALA A 209 8.35 17.51 -0.88
N ASP A 210 9.19 18.51 -1.08
CA ASP A 210 8.90 19.75 -1.82
C ASP A 210 9.96 20.10 -2.88
N SER A 211 10.90 19.19 -3.14
CA SER A 211 12.00 19.40 -4.07
C SER A 211 12.31 18.15 -4.89
N ASP A 212 12.67 18.34 -6.16
CA ASP A 212 13.09 17.27 -7.07
C ASP A 212 14.34 16.53 -6.59
N SER A 213 15.20 17.21 -5.80
CA SER A 213 16.39 16.60 -5.18
C SER A 213 16.04 15.47 -4.20
N ARG A 214 14.79 15.38 -3.79
CA ARG A 214 14.27 14.34 -2.87
C ARG A 214 13.70 13.12 -3.60
N TYR A 215 13.68 13.09 -4.94
CA TYR A 215 13.33 11.89 -5.69
C TYR A 215 14.40 10.81 -5.51
N ILE A 216 13.95 9.57 -5.42
CA ILE A 216 14.83 8.41 -5.42
C ILE A 216 15.04 8.00 -6.87
N TYR A 217 16.21 8.34 -7.42
CA TYR A 217 16.62 7.89 -8.74
C TYR A 217 17.15 6.47 -8.63
N ARG A 218 16.49 5.54 -9.30
CA ARG A 218 16.97 4.15 -9.44
C ARG A 218 17.65 4.04 -10.79
N ASP A 219 18.93 3.69 -10.78
CA ASP A 219 19.74 3.50 -11.98
C ASP A 219 19.40 2.16 -12.66
N LYS A 220 18.12 1.97 -12.99
CA LYS A 220 17.61 0.79 -13.69
C LYS A 220 17.29 1.15 -15.13
N LYS A 221 18.08 0.61 -16.06
CA LYS A 221 17.75 0.64 -17.48
C LYS A 221 16.56 -0.29 -17.71
N LEU A 222 15.42 0.27 -18.14
CA LEU A 222 14.28 -0.52 -18.57
C LEU A 222 14.61 -1.08 -19.97
N PRO A 223 14.50 -2.40 -20.19
CA PRO A 223 14.69 -2.95 -21.53
C PRO A 223 13.59 -2.44 -22.45
N TYR A 224 13.97 -1.93 -23.61
CA TYR A 224 13.02 -1.62 -24.67
C TYR A 224 12.57 -2.93 -25.34
N VAL A 225 11.32 -3.31 -25.14
CA VAL A 225 10.73 -4.46 -25.81
C VAL A 225 9.98 -3.97 -27.04
N ARG A 226 10.47 -4.33 -28.22
CA ARG A 226 9.76 -4.10 -29.47
C ARG A 226 8.61 -5.11 -29.55
N TYR A 227 7.38 -4.65 -29.61
CA TYR A 227 6.28 -5.55 -29.96
C TYR A 227 6.52 -6.07 -31.37
N PRO A 228 6.46 -7.40 -31.58
CA PRO A 228 6.43 -7.93 -32.95
C PRO A 228 5.18 -7.35 -33.66
N LYS A 229 5.38 -6.89 -34.89
CA LYS A 229 4.28 -6.45 -35.77
C LYS A 229 3.37 -7.60 -36.12
#